data_d7d93d90e6f63f4088593fc498114c43
#
_entry.id   d7d93d90e6f63f4088593fc498114c43
#
_cell.length_a   1.000
_cell.length_b   1.000
_cell.length_c   1.000
_cell.angle_alpha   90.00
_cell.angle_beta   90.00
_cell.angle_gamma   90.00
#
_symmetry.space_group_name_H-M   'P 1'
#
loop_
_entity.id
_entity.type
_entity.pdbx_description
1 polymer ?
#
loop_
_entity_poly.entity_id
_entity_poly.type
_entity_poly.pdbx_seq_one_letter_code
_entity_poly.pdbx_strand_id
1 'polypeptide(L)'
;AYWLDKRHGFSPNVTASHTYTPELFESAGIPVQHVHTFGVAKAYDTKVGTHTFLTRMEDGHPLAEKLKQLEFGTSTGRQRMVGWFDAVEKGDALRYGGFHDLMINKSDALSHEGAWRGELLICTAYEDAHGRRHAHVPRNEAVRRTLRPVYSRHEGWSGDLSVIRRFADLPAAARRYVAAMMGAIVDTAYAGGPRPADDRLPNLRYLGVGPEPAQIIKDVPATAELLRLR
;
A
#
# COMPACT_ATOMS: atom_id res chain seq x y z
N ALA A 1 10.69 -0.17 -2.22
CA ALA A 1 11.49 -1.19 -1.52
C ALA A 1 12.97 -1.07 -1.87
N TYR A 2 13.37 -1.01 -3.14
CA TYR A 2 14.78 -0.94 -3.55
C TYR A 2 15.55 0.24 -2.93
N TRP A 3 14.98 1.44 -2.90
CA TRP A 3 15.65 2.59 -2.30
C TRP A 3 15.79 2.44 -0.78
N LEU A 4 14.81 1.82 -0.09
CA LEU A 4 14.93 1.47 1.32
C LEU A 4 16.09 0.51 1.52
N ASP A 5 16.13 -0.56 0.74
CA ASP A 5 17.12 -1.62 0.88
C ASP A 5 18.54 -1.13 0.53
N LYS A 6 18.71 -0.48 -0.63
CA LYS A 6 20.02 -0.10 -1.15
C LYS A 6 20.54 1.21 -0.57
N ARG A 7 19.68 2.21 -0.40
CA ARG A 7 20.09 3.55 0.05
C ARG A 7 20.06 3.74 1.56
N HIS A 8 19.23 2.97 2.25
CA HIS A 8 19.03 3.08 3.69
C HIS A 8 19.49 1.85 4.48
N GLY A 9 20.09 0.87 3.82
CA GLY A 9 20.68 -0.29 4.47
C GLY A 9 19.66 -1.29 5.02
N PHE A 10 18.50 -1.40 4.43
CA PHE A 10 17.51 -2.43 4.78
C PHE A 10 17.86 -3.76 4.09
N SER A 11 18.93 -4.36 4.50
CA SER A 11 19.23 -5.76 4.20
C SER A 11 18.40 -6.65 5.14
N PRO A 12 17.79 -7.74 4.70
CA PRO A 12 18.04 -8.54 3.51
C PRO A 12 17.05 -8.37 2.34
N ASN A 13 16.31 -7.30 2.28
CA ASN A 13 15.32 -7.10 1.21
C ASN A 13 15.88 -6.44 -0.06
N VAL A 14 17.17 -6.51 -0.28
CA VAL A 14 17.81 -5.93 -1.45
C VAL A 14 17.30 -6.58 -2.72
N THR A 15 16.80 -5.77 -3.65
CA THR A 15 16.40 -6.18 -4.99
C THR A 15 17.29 -5.53 -6.04
N ALA A 16 17.41 -6.15 -7.21
CA ALA A 16 18.13 -5.56 -8.33
C ALA A 16 17.30 -4.53 -9.11
N SER A 17 16.02 -4.37 -8.74
CA SER A 17 15.12 -3.46 -9.45
C SER A 17 15.33 -2.01 -9.01
N HIS A 18 15.39 -1.11 -9.97
CA HIS A 18 15.42 0.31 -9.73
C HIS A 18 13.99 0.83 -9.49
N THR A 19 13.79 1.57 -8.42
CA THR A 19 12.50 2.19 -8.09
C THR A 19 12.57 3.72 -8.07
N TYR A 20 13.74 4.27 -8.34
CA TYR A 20 13.99 5.69 -8.39
C TYR A 20 14.23 6.13 -9.83
N THR A 21 13.40 7.03 -10.33
CA THR A 21 13.36 7.42 -11.76
C THR A 21 14.73 7.81 -12.36
N PRO A 22 15.57 8.62 -11.71
CA PRO A 22 16.90 8.92 -12.25
C PRO A 22 17.79 7.71 -12.48
N GLU A 23 17.70 6.69 -11.62
CA GLU A 23 18.48 5.45 -11.76
C GLU A 23 18.07 4.63 -13.00
N LEU A 24 16.81 4.74 -13.44
CA LEU A 24 16.35 4.09 -14.67
C LEU A 24 17.05 4.67 -15.90
N PHE A 25 17.16 5.99 -15.97
CA PHE A 25 17.85 6.68 -17.07
C PHE A 25 19.36 6.40 -17.07
N GLU A 26 19.98 6.44 -15.89
CA GLU A 26 21.39 6.09 -15.71
C GLU A 26 21.66 4.64 -16.17
N SER A 27 20.84 3.70 -15.74
CA SER A 27 20.98 2.29 -16.13
C SER A 27 20.76 2.06 -17.63
N ALA A 28 19.90 2.84 -18.26
CA ALA A 28 19.64 2.76 -19.69
C ALA A 28 20.70 3.50 -20.54
N GLY A 29 21.60 4.27 -19.91
CA GLY A 29 22.61 5.07 -20.61
C GLY A 29 22.02 6.19 -21.46
N ILE A 30 20.85 6.73 -21.07
CA ILE A 30 20.17 7.82 -21.78
C ILE A 30 20.02 9.04 -20.89
N PRO A 31 19.94 10.26 -21.47
CA PRO A 31 19.68 11.46 -20.71
C PRO A 31 18.34 11.39 -19.95
N VAL A 32 18.29 12.02 -18.77
CA VAL A 32 17.06 12.15 -17.99
C VAL A 32 15.99 12.84 -18.81
N GLN A 33 14.80 12.25 -18.86
CA GLN A 33 13.65 12.74 -19.58
C GLN A 33 12.49 13.00 -18.63
N HIS A 34 11.54 13.84 -19.03
CA HIS A 34 10.29 14.01 -18.31
C HIS A 34 9.40 12.79 -18.52
N VAL A 35 9.09 12.11 -17.46
CA VAL A 35 8.22 10.91 -17.46
C VAL A 35 7.14 11.03 -16.41
N HIS A 36 5.98 10.45 -16.70
CA HIS A 36 4.90 10.32 -15.73
C HIS A 36 5.10 8.99 -14.96
N THR A 37 5.18 9.07 -13.63
CA THR A 37 5.49 7.92 -12.78
C THR A 37 4.28 7.48 -11.98
N PHE A 38 4.11 6.15 -11.84
CA PHE A 38 3.06 5.53 -11.04
C PHE A 38 3.66 4.75 -9.88
N GLY A 39 3.17 5.02 -8.67
CA GLY A 39 3.36 4.14 -7.52
C GLY A 39 2.31 3.03 -7.53
N VAL A 40 2.76 1.76 -7.52
CA VAL A 40 1.84 0.61 -7.53
C VAL A 40 1.85 -0.06 -6.17
N ALA A 41 0.66 -0.27 -5.59
CA ALA A 41 0.45 -0.96 -4.34
C ALA A 41 -0.69 -1.98 -4.44
N LYS A 42 -0.76 -2.89 -3.47
CA LYS A 42 -1.94 -3.73 -3.22
C LYS A 42 -2.81 -3.07 -2.14
N ALA A 43 -4.08 -3.43 -2.07
CA ALA A 43 -5.00 -3.01 -1.00
C ALA A 43 -4.70 -3.69 0.36
N TYR A 44 -3.69 -4.55 0.43
CA TYR A 44 -3.10 -5.20 1.60
C TYR A 44 -1.61 -5.41 1.34
N ASP A 45 -0.85 -5.84 2.34
CA ASP A 45 0.58 -6.05 2.15
C ASP A 45 0.98 -7.52 2.06
N THR A 46 2.04 -7.75 1.32
CA THR A 46 2.66 -9.07 1.20
C THR A 46 4.16 -8.95 1.33
N LYS A 47 4.78 -9.98 1.90
CA LYS A 47 6.20 -10.02 2.10
C LYS A 47 6.76 -11.42 1.93
N VAL A 48 8.00 -11.47 1.44
CA VAL A 48 8.92 -12.60 1.53
C VAL A 48 10.20 -12.15 2.24
N GLY A 49 10.98 -13.10 2.74
CA GLY A 49 12.23 -12.80 3.44
C GLY A 49 12.07 -12.74 4.94
N THR A 50 13.15 -12.39 5.64
CA THR A 50 13.30 -12.63 7.09
C THR A 50 13.20 -11.37 7.94
N HIS A 51 13.20 -10.17 7.36
CA HIS A 51 13.09 -8.97 8.16
C HIS A 51 11.67 -8.73 8.68
N THR A 52 11.55 -7.91 9.71
CA THR A 52 10.30 -7.64 10.42
C THR A 52 9.18 -7.17 9.50
N PHE A 53 8.02 -7.81 9.60
CA PHE A 53 6.78 -7.45 8.94
C PHE A 53 5.76 -7.01 10.00
N LEU A 54 5.77 -5.72 10.31
CA LEU A 54 5.01 -5.16 11.45
C LEU A 54 3.51 -5.35 11.31
N THR A 55 2.98 -5.26 10.10
CA THR A 55 1.55 -5.38 9.83
C THR A 55 1.11 -6.81 9.49
N ARG A 56 1.96 -7.82 9.72
CA ARG A 56 1.62 -9.21 9.46
C ARG A 56 0.32 -9.59 10.16
N MET A 57 -0.59 -10.20 9.42
CA MET A 57 -1.79 -10.80 10.00
C MET A 57 -1.42 -12.05 10.80
N GLU A 58 -2.14 -12.27 11.88
CA GLU A 58 -1.96 -13.47 12.71
C GLU A 58 -2.32 -14.73 11.92
N ASP A 59 -1.59 -15.81 12.20
CA ASP A 59 -1.89 -17.11 11.59
C ASP A 59 -3.26 -17.59 12.09
N GLY A 60 -4.07 -18.12 11.17
CA GLY A 60 -5.46 -18.52 11.45
C GLY A 60 -6.48 -17.37 11.37
N HIS A 61 -6.05 -16.12 11.14
CA HIS A 61 -6.99 -15.04 10.86
C HIS A 61 -7.74 -15.30 9.54
N PRO A 62 -9.09 -15.25 9.50
CA PRO A 62 -9.87 -15.67 8.32
C PRO A 62 -9.46 -14.95 7.02
N LEU A 63 -9.17 -13.64 7.08
CA LEU A 63 -8.67 -12.91 5.92
C LEU A 63 -7.27 -13.38 5.52
N ALA A 64 -6.39 -13.64 6.49
CA ALA A 64 -5.05 -14.13 6.19
C ALA A 64 -5.08 -15.46 5.45
N GLU A 65 -5.91 -16.39 5.88
CA GLU A 65 -6.06 -17.71 5.23
C GLU A 65 -6.61 -17.57 3.80
N LYS A 66 -7.59 -16.68 3.59
CA LYS A 66 -8.07 -16.34 2.25
C LYS A 66 -6.96 -15.77 1.36
N LEU A 67 -6.24 -14.76 1.85
CA LEU A 67 -5.20 -14.08 1.06
C LEU A 67 -3.99 -14.99 0.77
N LYS A 68 -3.61 -15.87 1.70
CA LYS A 68 -2.54 -16.84 1.48
C LYS A 68 -2.80 -17.73 0.27
N GLN A 69 -4.06 -18.09 -0.02
CA GLN A 69 -4.41 -18.89 -1.20
C GLN A 69 -4.14 -18.16 -2.53
N LEU A 70 -4.04 -16.83 -2.50
CA LEU A 70 -3.82 -15.97 -3.67
C LEU A 70 -2.36 -15.52 -3.82
N GLU A 71 -1.53 -15.73 -2.80
CA GLU A 71 -0.21 -15.09 -2.72
C GLU A 71 0.94 -16.10 -2.74
N PHE A 72 1.39 -16.42 -3.95
CA PHE A 72 2.57 -17.24 -4.20
C PHE A 72 3.59 -16.49 -5.06
N GLY A 73 4.87 -16.79 -4.87
CA GLY A 73 5.92 -16.30 -5.74
C GLY A 73 5.83 -16.99 -7.10
N THR A 74 5.72 -16.23 -8.19
CA THR A 74 5.53 -16.77 -9.54
C THR A 74 6.67 -17.68 -9.97
N SER A 75 7.92 -17.34 -9.63
CA SER A 75 9.12 -18.10 -10.03
C SER A 75 9.48 -19.22 -9.05
N THR A 76 9.20 -19.05 -7.77
CA THR A 76 9.66 -19.98 -6.73
C THR A 76 8.55 -20.82 -6.12
N GLY A 77 7.28 -20.53 -6.42
CA GLY A 77 6.13 -21.16 -5.77
C GLY A 77 6.03 -20.88 -4.25
N ARG A 78 6.95 -20.07 -3.69
CA ARG A 78 6.98 -19.79 -2.26
C ARG A 78 5.77 -18.95 -1.85
N GLN A 79 5.07 -19.40 -0.81
CA GLN A 79 3.99 -18.64 -0.20
C GLN A 79 4.51 -17.34 0.40
N ARG A 80 3.79 -16.24 0.16
CA ARG A 80 4.06 -14.94 0.77
C ARG A 80 3.36 -14.82 2.12
N MET A 81 3.98 -14.14 3.05
CA MET A 81 3.31 -13.61 4.23
C MET A 81 2.32 -12.53 3.79
N VAL A 82 1.19 -12.44 4.47
CA VAL A 82 0.17 -11.41 4.23
C VAL A 82 0.02 -10.51 5.46
N GLY A 83 -0.30 -9.26 5.22
CA GLY A 83 -0.42 -8.24 6.26
C GLY A 83 -1.47 -7.20 5.93
N TRP A 84 -1.85 -6.43 6.92
CA TRP A 84 -2.72 -5.28 6.78
C TRP A 84 -2.07 -4.18 5.94
N PHE A 85 -2.88 -3.31 5.35
CA PHE A 85 -2.39 -2.19 4.57
C PHE A 85 -1.52 -1.27 5.43
N ASP A 86 -0.26 -1.11 5.07
CA ASP A 86 0.71 -0.28 5.78
C ASP A 86 0.88 1.07 5.08
N ALA A 87 0.19 2.08 5.58
CA ALA A 87 0.27 3.42 5.02
C ALA A 87 1.61 4.10 5.33
N VAL A 88 2.33 3.68 6.39
CA VAL A 88 3.63 4.24 6.74
C VAL A 88 4.67 3.87 5.67
N GLU A 89 4.75 2.59 5.28
CA GLU A 89 5.65 2.15 4.22
C GLU A 89 5.29 2.78 2.86
N LYS A 90 3.99 2.90 2.57
CA LYS A 90 3.51 3.50 1.30
C LYS A 90 3.70 5.02 1.28
N GLY A 91 3.50 5.69 2.41
CA GLY A 91 3.77 7.12 2.54
C GLY A 91 5.25 7.44 2.35
N ASP A 92 6.14 6.65 2.95
CA ASP A 92 7.58 6.78 2.70
C ASP A 92 7.93 6.50 1.24
N ALA A 93 7.34 5.47 0.63
CA ALA A 93 7.55 5.18 -0.79
C ALA A 93 7.08 6.33 -1.68
N LEU A 94 5.93 6.95 -1.38
CA LEU A 94 5.44 8.14 -2.08
C LEU A 94 6.39 9.33 -1.90
N ARG A 95 6.78 9.63 -0.67
CA ARG A 95 7.66 10.76 -0.33
C ARG A 95 9.00 10.72 -1.07
N TYR A 96 9.60 9.55 -1.16
CA TYR A 96 10.93 9.37 -1.78
C TYR A 96 10.86 8.97 -3.25
N GLY A 97 9.81 8.30 -3.68
CA GLY A 97 9.61 7.91 -5.07
C GLY A 97 9.17 9.05 -5.98
N GLY A 98 8.51 10.08 -5.41
CA GLY A 98 8.04 11.23 -6.19
C GLY A 98 7.02 10.83 -7.26
N PHE A 99 6.14 9.88 -6.97
CA PHE A 99 5.14 9.41 -7.93
C PHE A 99 4.09 10.49 -8.22
N HIS A 100 3.75 10.64 -9.50
CA HIS A 100 2.71 11.55 -9.95
C HIS A 100 1.31 11.03 -9.65
N ASP A 101 1.10 9.73 -9.87
CA ASP A 101 -0.15 9.04 -9.62
C ASP A 101 0.08 7.69 -8.94
N LEU A 102 -0.99 7.13 -8.39
CA LEU A 102 -0.99 5.83 -7.73
C LEU A 102 -1.93 4.85 -8.43
N MET A 103 -1.62 3.57 -8.28
CA MET A 103 -2.46 2.43 -8.63
C MET A 103 -2.56 1.50 -7.43
N ILE A 104 -3.76 1.15 -7.03
CA ILE A 104 -4.00 0.16 -5.97
C ILE A 104 -4.72 -1.03 -6.57
N ASN A 105 -4.13 -2.21 -6.41
CA ASN A 105 -4.63 -3.47 -6.94
C ASN A 105 -5.23 -4.34 -5.84
N LYS A 106 -5.96 -5.40 -6.25
CA LYS A 106 -6.47 -6.48 -5.39
C LYS A 106 -7.47 -6.03 -4.33
N SER A 107 -8.27 -5.01 -4.61
CA SER A 107 -9.35 -4.59 -3.72
C SER A 107 -10.46 -5.65 -3.61
N ASP A 108 -10.68 -6.44 -4.67
CA ASP A 108 -11.58 -7.59 -4.72
C ASP A 108 -11.24 -8.65 -3.67
N ALA A 109 -9.96 -8.89 -3.43
CA ALA A 109 -9.50 -9.89 -2.48
C ALA A 109 -9.94 -9.62 -1.03
N LEU A 110 -10.30 -8.37 -0.70
CA LEU A 110 -10.73 -7.96 0.63
C LEU A 110 -12.23 -8.15 0.89
N SER A 111 -13.04 -8.41 -0.13
CA SER A 111 -14.49 -8.66 0.02
C SER A 111 -14.75 -9.81 0.99
N HIS A 112 -15.81 -9.70 1.77
CA HIS A 112 -16.27 -10.77 2.66
C HIS A 112 -16.61 -12.03 1.87
N GLU A 113 -15.98 -13.13 2.21
CA GLU A 113 -16.16 -14.43 1.56
C GLU A 113 -15.78 -15.56 2.50
N GLY A 114 -16.45 -16.72 2.38
CA GLY A 114 -16.17 -17.86 3.21
C GLY A 114 -16.34 -17.53 4.71
N ALA A 115 -15.32 -17.75 5.52
CA ALA A 115 -15.28 -17.42 6.94
C ALA A 115 -14.91 -15.94 7.23
N TRP A 116 -14.49 -15.18 6.22
CA TRP A 116 -14.09 -13.78 6.38
C TRP A 116 -15.31 -12.86 6.44
N ARG A 117 -15.47 -12.11 7.56
CA ARG A 117 -16.58 -11.15 7.80
C ARG A 117 -16.15 -9.96 8.67
N GLY A 118 -14.87 -9.69 8.78
CA GLY A 118 -14.34 -8.73 9.74
C GLY A 118 -14.17 -7.31 9.21
N GLU A 119 -13.63 -6.47 10.09
CA GLU A 119 -13.16 -5.12 9.75
C GLU A 119 -11.80 -5.17 9.06
N LEU A 120 -11.54 -4.18 8.23
CA LEU A 120 -10.24 -3.96 7.58
C LEU A 120 -9.41 -2.97 8.39
N LEU A 121 -8.12 -3.20 8.47
CA LEU A 121 -7.20 -2.35 9.22
C LEU A 121 -6.23 -1.63 8.28
N ILE A 122 -5.95 -0.36 8.59
CA ILE A 122 -4.90 0.44 7.95
C ILE A 122 -3.91 0.87 9.03
N CYS A 123 -2.65 0.48 8.88
CA CYS A 123 -1.57 0.97 9.75
C CYS A 123 -1.24 2.41 9.38
N THR A 124 -1.45 3.33 10.34
CA THR A 124 -1.27 4.77 10.16
C THR A 124 -0.03 5.34 10.86
N ALA A 125 0.55 4.58 11.78
CA ALA A 125 1.78 4.92 12.49
C ALA A 125 2.39 3.64 13.09
N TYR A 126 3.64 3.72 13.51
CA TYR A 126 4.23 2.76 14.44
C TYR A 126 4.39 3.39 15.80
N GLU A 127 4.29 2.61 16.86
CA GLU A 127 4.44 3.07 18.23
C GLU A 127 5.56 2.31 18.93
N ASP A 128 6.43 3.03 19.65
CA ASP A 128 7.49 2.44 20.45
C ASP A 128 7.02 2.13 21.89
N ALA A 129 7.88 1.50 22.68
CA ALA A 129 7.60 1.10 24.06
C ALA A 129 7.31 2.29 25.00
N HIS A 130 7.63 3.51 24.58
CA HIS A 130 7.36 4.75 25.33
C HIS A 130 6.08 5.47 24.85
N GLY A 131 5.31 4.86 23.94
CA GLY A 131 4.09 5.45 23.38
C GLY A 131 4.36 6.53 22.31
N ARG A 132 5.62 6.70 21.87
CA ARG A 132 5.94 7.65 20.81
C ARG A 132 5.58 7.08 19.45
N ARG A 133 4.85 7.85 18.67
CA ARG A 133 4.45 7.48 17.30
C ARG A 133 5.49 7.89 16.27
N HIS A 134 5.71 6.98 15.34
CA HIS A 134 6.59 7.14 14.20
C HIS A 134 5.76 7.08 12.92
N ALA A 135 5.76 8.16 12.17
CA ALA A 135 5.07 8.26 10.87
C ALA A 135 5.94 7.79 9.69
N HIS A 136 7.16 7.37 9.97
CA HIS A 136 8.14 6.93 8.97
C HIS A 136 8.78 5.61 9.37
N VAL A 137 9.24 4.86 8.38
CA VAL A 137 9.91 3.57 8.59
C VAL A 137 11.29 3.81 9.22
N PRO A 138 11.56 3.28 10.41
CA PRO A 138 12.89 3.37 11.00
C PRO A 138 13.93 2.62 10.16
N ARG A 139 15.11 3.24 10.00
CA ARG A 139 16.21 2.63 9.24
C ARG A 139 16.85 1.44 9.95
N ASN A 140 16.82 1.44 11.29
CA ASN A 140 17.43 0.40 12.10
C ASN A 140 16.44 -0.74 12.34
N GLU A 141 16.79 -1.94 11.87
CA GLU A 141 15.97 -3.14 12.05
C GLU A 141 15.78 -3.52 13.53
N ALA A 142 16.76 -3.28 14.39
CA ALA A 142 16.63 -3.53 15.82
C ALA A 142 15.55 -2.61 16.45
N VAL A 143 15.50 -1.35 16.03
CA VAL A 143 14.42 -0.42 16.43
C VAL A 143 13.10 -0.89 15.85
N ARG A 144 13.07 -1.26 14.58
CA ARG A 144 11.84 -1.72 13.91
C ARG A 144 11.20 -2.90 14.62
N ARG A 145 11.98 -3.86 15.10
CA ARG A 145 11.49 -5.03 15.85
C ARG A 145 10.79 -4.70 17.18
N THR A 146 11.04 -3.53 17.75
CA THR A 146 10.42 -3.09 19.00
C THR A 146 9.13 -2.32 18.80
N LEU A 147 8.81 -1.97 17.56
CA LEU A 147 7.64 -1.18 17.23
C LEU A 147 6.37 -2.02 17.13
N ARG A 148 5.25 -1.37 17.37
CA ARG A 148 3.90 -1.93 17.19
C ARG A 148 3.15 -1.08 16.18
N PRO A 149 2.37 -1.68 15.26
CA PRO A 149 1.53 -0.94 14.34
C PRO A 149 0.34 -0.33 15.07
N VAL A 150 0.02 0.90 14.70
CA VAL A 150 -1.19 1.62 15.14
C VAL A 150 -2.18 1.60 13.98
N TYR A 151 -3.38 1.06 14.24
CA TYR A 151 -4.37 0.85 13.21
C TYR A 151 -5.57 1.79 13.33
N SER A 152 -6.06 2.27 12.18
CA SER A 152 -7.45 2.68 12.01
C SER A 152 -8.29 1.48 11.55
N ARG A 153 -9.57 1.43 11.97
CA ARG A 153 -10.50 0.35 11.69
C ARG A 153 -11.55 0.81 10.68
N HIS A 154 -11.86 -0.05 9.74
CA HIS A 154 -12.79 0.24 8.65
C HIS A 154 -13.74 -0.91 8.43
N GLU A 155 -14.98 -0.57 8.15
CA GLU A 155 -16.01 -1.54 7.79
C GLU A 155 -15.59 -2.33 6.53
N GLY A 156 -15.74 -3.64 6.57
CA GLY A 156 -15.60 -4.49 5.39
C GLY A 156 -16.85 -4.47 4.52
N TRP A 157 -16.80 -5.12 3.38
CA TRP A 157 -17.92 -5.20 2.43
C TRP A 157 -18.10 -6.61 1.88
N SER A 158 -19.30 -6.87 1.34
CA SER A 158 -19.62 -8.09 0.63
C SER A 158 -19.85 -7.81 -0.85
N GLY A 159 -19.81 -8.86 -1.65
CA GLY A 159 -20.07 -8.82 -3.08
C GLY A 159 -18.81 -8.91 -3.93
N ASP A 160 -19.02 -9.27 -5.18
CA ASP A 160 -17.97 -9.41 -6.17
C ASP A 160 -17.64 -8.04 -6.80
N LEU A 161 -16.46 -7.51 -6.49
CA LEU A 161 -16.00 -6.25 -7.07
C LEU A 161 -15.53 -6.42 -8.50
N SER A 162 -15.22 -7.63 -8.95
CA SER A 162 -14.64 -7.88 -10.29
C SER A 162 -15.54 -7.48 -11.46
N VAL A 163 -16.84 -7.34 -11.21
CA VAL A 163 -17.84 -6.91 -12.20
C VAL A 163 -18.03 -5.39 -12.23
N ILE A 164 -17.50 -4.66 -11.25
CA ILE A 164 -17.68 -3.21 -11.11
C ILE A 164 -16.67 -2.48 -12.00
N ARG A 165 -17.12 -1.41 -12.66
CA ARG A 165 -16.29 -0.60 -13.56
C ARG A 165 -16.28 0.89 -13.24
N ARG A 166 -17.17 1.33 -12.34
CA ARG A 166 -17.26 2.73 -11.91
C ARG A 166 -17.08 2.84 -10.41
N PHE A 167 -16.35 3.86 -9.96
CA PHE A 167 -16.11 4.09 -8.54
C PHE A 167 -17.42 4.28 -7.75
N ALA A 168 -18.40 4.97 -8.34
CA ALA A 168 -19.70 5.22 -7.70
C ALA A 168 -20.49 3.94 -7.41
N ASP A 169 -20.27 2.88 -8.20
CA ASP A 169 -20.98 1.59 -8.08
C ASP A 169 -20.37 0.65 -7.02
N LEU A 170 -19.20 1.00 -6.46
CA LEU A 170 -18.60 0.26 -5.35
C LEU A 170 -19.52 0.33 -4.11
N PRO A 171 -19.54 -0.72 -3.28
CA PRO A 171 -20.14 -0.66 -1.95
C PRO A 171 -19.64 0.56 -1.16
N ALA A 172 -20.52 1.19 -0.39
CA ALA A 172 -20.18 2.41 0.35
C ALA A 172 -18.97 2.20 1.28
N ALA A 173 -18.87 1.03 1.94
CA ALA A 173 -17.72 0.68 2.77
C ALA A 173 -16.43 0.57 1.95
N ALA A 174 -16.46 0.00 0.75
CA ALA A 174 -15.31 -0.08 -0.14
C ALA A 174 -14.84 1.31 -0.59
N ARG A 175 -15.77 2.22 -0.94
CA ARG A 175 -15.42 3.61 -1.27
C ARG A 175 -14.75 4.33 -0.11
N ARG A 176 -15.30 4.19 1.11
CA ARG A 176 -14.70 4.77 2.32
C ARG A 176 -13.32 4.18 2.62
N TYR A 177 -13.14 2.87 2.42
CA TYR A 177 -11.85 2.23 2.61
C TYR A 177 -10.79 2.74 1.63
N VAL A 178 -11.15 2.90 0.35
CA VAL A 178 -10.26 3.50 -0.67
C VAL A 178 -9.89 4.94 -0.28
N ALA A 179 -10.87 5.74 0.16
CA ALA A 179 -10.61 7.09 0.64
C ALA A 179 -9.69 7.11 1.87
N ALA A 180 -9.88 6.16 2.80
CA ALA A 180 -9.05 6.02 3.99
C ALA A 180 -7.62 5.60 3.64
N MET A 181 -7.42 4.66 2.71
CA MET A 181 -6.08 4.27 2.22
C MET A 181 -5.34 5.47 1.64
N MET A 182 -5.97 6.21 0.72
CA MET A 182 -5.37 7.38 0.10
C MET A 182 -5.04 8.45 1.13
N GLY A 183 -5.96 8.71 2.03
CA GLY A 183 -5.73 9.66 3.09
C GLY A 183 -4.59 9.28 4.01
N ALA A 184 -4.51 8.04 4.44
CA ALA A 184 -3.44 7.56 5.30
C ALA A 184 -2.06 7.61 4.59
N ILE A 185 -2.00 7.31 3.28
CA ILE A 185 -0.76 7.48 2.49
C ILE A 185 -0.33 8.95 2.48
N VAL A 186 -1.25 9.87 2.20
CA VAL A 186 -0.94 11.32 2.15
C VAL A 186 -0.50 11.82 3.51
N ASP A 187 -1.23 11.47 4.59
CA ASP A 187 -0.91 11.91 5.93
C ASP A 187 0.47 11.43 6.38
N THR A 188 0.84 10.19 6.10
CA THR A 188 2.15 9.64 6.45
C THR A 188 3.26 10.18 5.54
N ALA A 189 3.02 10.34 4.24
CA ALA A 189 4.01 10.88 3.30
C ALA A 189 4.48 12.29 3.68
N TYR A 190 3.56 13.11 4.16
CA TYR A 190 3.83 14.52 4.49
C TYR A 190 3.89 14.79 6.00
N ALA A 191 3.93 13.75 6.83
CA ALA A 191 4.07 13.89 8.28
C ALA A 191 5.37 14.62 8.63
N GLY A 192 5.25 15.70 9.44
CA GLY A 192 6.40 16.50 9.90
C GLY A 192 7.06 17.37 8.83
N GLY A 193 6.45 17.50 7.64
CA GLY A 193 6.95 18.32 6.54
C GLY A 193 5.85 19.09 5.80
N PRO A 194 6.22 19.90 4.81
CA PRO A 194 5.26 20.63 4.00
C PRO A 194 4.42 19.66 3.16
N ARG A 195 3.12 19.83 3.20
CA ARG A 195 2.17 19.12 2.35
C ARG A 195 1.86 19.97 1.12
N PRO A 196 1.85 19.40 -0.10
CA PRO A 196 1.37 20.09 -1.29
C PRO A 196 -0.11 20.52 -1.13
N ALA A 197 -0.52 21.52 -1.90
CA ALA A 197 -1.93 21.85 -2.05
C ALA A 197 -2.70 20.63 -2.59
N ASP A 198 -3.97 20.54 -2.27
CA ASP A 198 -4.80 19.35 -2.56
C ASP A 198 -4.86 19.02 -4.06
N ASP A 199 -4.79 20.02 -4.93
CA ASP A 199 -4.75 19.87 -6.39
C ASP A 199 -3.42 19.33 -6.93
N ARG A 200 -2.38 19.29 -6.10
CA ARG A 200 -1.05 18.75 -6.43
C ARG A 200 -0.75 17.42 -5.77
N LEU A 201 -1.70 16.86 -5.04
CA LEU A 201 -1.55 15.53 -4.45
C LEU A 201 -1.59 14.47 -5.56
N PRO A 202 -0.85 13.36 -5.43
CA PRO A 202 -0.95 12.24 -6.35
C PRO A 202 -2.36 11.67 -6.33
N ASN A 203 -2.92 11.37 -7.50
CA ASN A 203 -4.24 10.77 -7.59
C ASN A 203 -4.17 9.25 -7.65
N LEU A 204 -5.16 8.59 -7.09
CA LEU A 204 -5.40 7.18 -7.35
C LEU A 204 -6.01 7.05 -8.74
N ARG A 205 -5.16 6.88 -9.75
CA ARG A 205 -5.57 6.84 -11.15
C ARG A 205 -6.26 5.53 -11.53
N TYR A 206 -5.86 4.43 -10.89
CA TYR A 206 -6.35 3.10 -11.20
C TYR A 206 -6.61 2.31 -9.93
N LEU A 207 -7.80 1.72 -9.84
CA LEU A 207 -8.17 0.80 -8.76
C LEU A 207 -8.49 -0.57 -9.37
N GLY A 208 -7.63 -1.56 -9.10
CA GLY A 208 -7.82 -2.95 -9.54
C GLY A 208 -8.83 -3.67 -8.67
N VAL A 209 -9.84 -4.23 -9.31
CA VAL A 209 -10.97 -4.93 -8.69
C VAL A 209 -11.08 -6.39 -9.14
N GLY A 210 -10.04 -6.92 -9.76
CA GLY A 210 -9.94 -8.32 -10.19
C GLY A 210 -8.63 -8.59 -10.93
N PRO A 211 -8.36 -9.84 -11.33
CA PRO A 211 -7.10 -10.25 -11.96
C PRO A 211 -6.97 -9.84 -13.43
N GLU A 212 -8.09 -9.60 -14.13
CA GLU A 212 -8.08 -9.35 -15.56
C GLU A 212 -7.76 -7.87 -15.89
N PRO A 213 -7.10 -7.57 -17.02
CA PRO A 213 -6.78 -6.19 -17.41
C PRO A 213 -7.99 -5.25 -17.53
N ALA A 214 -9.16 -5.80 -17.84
CA ALA A 214 -10.41 -5.03 -17.91
C ALA A 214 -11.05 -4.73 -16.54
N GLN A 215 -10.56 -5.35 -15.46
CA GLN A 215 -11.10 -5.22 -14.11
C GLN A 215 -10.40 -4.10 -13.34
N ILE A 216 -10.39 -2.93 -13.96
CA ILE A 216 -9.79 -1.70 -13.44
C ILE A 216 -10.82 -0.57 -13.49
N ILE A 217 -11.04 0.07 -12.35
CA ILE A 217 -11.81 1.31 -12.23
C ILE A 217 -10.88 2.49 -12.54
N LYS A 218 -11.29 3.37 -13.47
CA LYS A 218 -10.50 4.51 -13.96
C LYS A 218 -11.11 5.87 -13.61
N ASP A 219 -12.35 5.90 -13.16
CA ASP A 219 -13.09 7.10 -12.75
C ASP A 219 -13.04 7.33 -11.23
N VAL A 220 -11.92 6.98 -10.61
CA VAL A 220 -11.69 7.26 -9.19
C VAL A 220 -11.66 8.78 -8.99
N PRO A 221 -12.39 9.33 -8.01
CA PRO A 221 -12.35 10.75 -7.72
C PRO A 221 -10.94 11.25 -7.41
N ALA A 222 -10.68 12.52 -7.66
CA ALA A 222 -9.41 13.15 -7.28
C ALA A 222 -9.13 12.97 -5.77
N THR A 223 -7.86 12.92 -5.40
CA THR A 223 -7.47 12.71 -4.00
C THR A 223 -8.09 13.76 -3.08
N ALA A 224 -8.18 15.01 -3.51
CA ALA A 224 -8.88 16.05 -2.76
C ALA A 224 -10.36 15.73 -2.47
N GLU A 225 -11.04 15.04 -3.38
CA GLU A 225 -12.43 14.61 -3.19
C GLU A 225 -12.50 13.37 -2.30
N LEU A 226 -11.60 12.39 -2.51
CA LEU A 226 -11.51 11.20 -1.65
C LEU A 226 -11.29 11.58 -0.19
N LEU A 227 -10.47 12.58 0.09
CA LEU A 227 -10.20 13.05 1.45
C LEU A 227 -11.45 13.59 2.18
N ARG A 228 -12.49 13.99 1.44
CA ARG A 228 -13.78 14.43 2.00
C ARG A 228 -14.74 13.27 2.28
N LEU A 229 -14.43 12.06 1.80
CA LEU A 229 -15.23 10.85 2.01
C LEU A 229 -14.82 10.05 3.25
N ARG A 230 -13.79 10.48 3.94
CA ARG A 230 -13.24 9.82 5.15
C ARG A 230 -14.23 9.78 6.31
#